data_02039724963489be9a28b50e71ce8c96
#
_entry.id   02039724963489be9a28b50e71ce8c96
#
_cell.length_a   1.000
_cell.length_b   1.000
_cell.length_c   1.000
_cell.angle_alpha   90.00
_cell.angle_beta   90.00
_cell.angle_gamma   90.00
#
_symmetry.space_group_name_H-M   'P 1'
#
loop_
_entity.id
_entity.type
_entity.pdbx_description
1 polymer ?
#
loop_
_entity_poly.entity_id
_entity_poly.type
_entity_poly.pdbx_seq_one_letter_code
_entity_poly.pdbx_strand_id
1 'polypeptide(L)'
;MRESVHRRTRLCAVMSLAVVSSSFFALPATAGAEPVSTAAAADTPVYAIESAKASRTLLLDVAHAGARLVVVGDHGHILLSDDQGKTWSQARVPTRQLLTAVFFVDEQHGWAVGHDAQVLASSDGGKSWNKQFEDLKREAPLLDVWFKDLDNGLAIGAYGLLLSTADGGQHWEDVSDRLDNEDQYHLNGIAQVKDAGLFIVGEAGSMFRSRDEGQTWEKIDGPYQGSLFGVIGTAQPSTLLAYGLRGNLFRSSDFGDSWQPIELKGARGPLEFGLASATLLADGSLVLVGNGGSVMRSTDDGETFAVFNRSDRISLAGVTGNPQGNLILVGQGGVRLTSPTGADTTQQ
;
A
#
# COMPACT_ATOMS: atom_id res chain seq x y z
N MET A 1 11.28 -38.04 -49.45
CA MET A 1 9.97 -38.66 -49.78
C MET A 1 8.93 -37.64 -49.39
N ARG A 2 8.49 -36.94 -50.42
CA ARG A 2 7.14 -36.73 -50.97
C ARG A 2 6.20 -36.05 -50.00
N GLU A 3 5.93 -34.71 -50.20
CA GLU A 3 4.87 -34.10 -51.07
C GLU A 3 3.46 -34.47 -50.58
N SER A 4 2.53 -33.55 -50.43
CA SER A 4 1.86 -32.58 -51.33
C SER A 4 0.89 -31.71 -50.54
N VAL A 5 0.86 -30.42 -50.63
CA VAL A 5 0.17 -29.50 -51.56
C VAL A 5 -1.25 -29.95 -51.98
N HIS A 6 -2.28 -29.16 -51.58
CA HIS A 6 -3.43 -28.90 -52.47
C HIS A 6 -4.09 -27.53 -52.15
N ARG A 7 -3.94 -26.65 -53.11
CA ARG A 7 -4.75 -25.41 -53.41
C ARG A 7 -6.02 -25.83 -54.15
N ARG A 8 -7.11 -25.09 -54.02
CA ARG A 8 -8.11 -24.72 -55.04
C ARG A 8 -9.03 -23.67 -54.46
N THR A 9 -9.06 -22.51 -54.85
CA THR A 9 -9.39 -21.62 -56.01
C THR A 9 -10.82 -21.80 -56.57
N ARG A 10 -11.49 -20.61 -56.67
CA ARG A 10 -12.50 -20.11 -57.64
C ARG A 10 -13.95 -20.50 -57.37
N LEU A 11 -14.97 -19.73 -57.68
CA LEU A 11 -15.21 -18.82 -58.82
C LEU A 11 -16.46 -17.98 -58.54
N CYS A 12 -16.46 -16.75 -59.08
CA CYS A 12 -17.49 -15.80 -59.46
C CYS A 12 -18.81 -16.33 -60.02
N ALA A 13 -19.87 -15.52 -59.89
CA ALA A 13 -20.80 -15.07 -60.95
C ALA A 13 -21.93 -14.25 -60.29
N VAL A 14 -22.12 -12.99 -60.57
CA VAL A 14 -22.64 -12.24 -61.70
C VAL A 14 -24.19 -12.15 -61.76
N MET A 15 -24.63 -10.92 -61.64
CA MET A 15 -25.78 -10.18 -62.22
C MET A 15 -27.21 -10.77 -62.14
N SER A 16 -28.15 -9.92 -61.66
CA SER A 16 -29.22 -9.41 -62.56
C SER A 16 -29.92 -8.18 -61.97
N LEU A 17 -30.05 -7.22 -62.82
CA LEU A 17 -30.75 -5.95 -62.71
C LEU A 17 -32.29 -6.15 -62.77
N ALA A 18 -33.05 -5.48 -61.94
CA ALA A 18 -34.46 -5.17 -62.25
C ALA A 18 -34.81 -3.80 -61.75
N VAL A 19 -35.09 -2.91 -62.70
CA VAL A 19 -35.63 -1.58 -62.53
C VAL A 19 -37.14 -1.69 -62.42
N VAL A 20 -37.75 -1.13 -61.36
CA VAL A 20 -39.18 -0.77 -61.37
C VAL A 20 -39.36 0.60 -60.70
N SER A 21 -40.15 1.39 -61.42
CA SER A 21 -40.40 2.82 -61.29
C SER A 21 -41.23 3.24 -60.06
N SER A 22 -40.88 4.41 -59.55
CA SER A 22 -41.69 5.54 -59.10
C SER A 22 -43.08 5.34 -58.49
N SER A 23 -43.20 5.73 -57.21
CA SER A 23 -44.35 6.47 -56.73
C SER A 23 -43.95 7.33 -55.55
N PHE A 24 -44.00 8.65 -55.72
CA PHE A 24 -43.86 9.66 -54.67
C PHE A 24 -45.06 9.55 -53.71
N PHE A 25 -44.80 9.20 -52.47
CA PHE A 25 -45.71 9.53 -51.35
C PHE A 25 -44.96 10.43 -50.39
N ALA A 26 -45.42 11.69 -50.33
CA ALA A 26 -44.97 12.62 -49.29
C ALA A 26 -45.52 12.19 -47.95
N LEU A 27 -44.65 11.89 -47.00
CA LEU A 27 -44.97 11.69 -45.58
C LEU A 27 -44.64 12.98 -44.80
N PRO A 28 -45.43 13.29 -43.76
CA PRO A 28 -45.28 14.52 -43.01
C PRO A 28 -43.99 14.53 -42.16
N ALA A 29 -43.43 15.72 -42.00
CA ALA A 29 -42.27 15.99 -41.14
C ALA A 29 -42.55 15.52 -39.71
N THR A 30 -41.79 14.55 -39.27
CA THR A 30 -41.70 14.17 -37.86
C THR A 30 -40.87 15.23 -37.14
N ALA A 31 -41.45 15.77 -36.08
CA ALA A 31 -40.82 16.69 -35.13
C ALA A 31 -39.47 16.15 -34.69
N GLY A 32 -38.46 17.01 -34.70
CA GLY A 32 -37.10 16.70 -34.24
C GLY A 32 -37.13 16.21 -32.79
N ALA A 33 -36.62 15.02 -32.57
CA ALA A 33 -36.26 14.58 -31.24
C ALA A 33 -35.07 15.45 -30.79
N GLU A 34 -35.27 16.22 -29.75
CA GLU A 34 -34.18 16.91 -29.07
C GLU A 34 -33.14 15.87 -28.65
N PRO A 35 -31.82 16.16 -28.79
CA PRO A 35 -30.82 15.27 -28.27
C PRO A 35 -30.96 15.20 -26.75
N VAL A 36 -31.31 14.03 -26.24
CA VAL A 36 -31.22 13.75 -24.82
C VAL A 36 -29.72 13.82 -24.46
N SER A 37 -29.32 14.96 -23.90
CA SER A 37 -28.01 15.11 -23.28
C SER A 37 -27.98 14.11 -22.10
N THR A 38 -27.39 12.94 -22.32
CA THR A 38 -26.90 12.10 -21.24
C THR A 38 -25.66 12.80 -20.68
N ALA A 39 -25.88 13.82 -19.84
CA ALA A 39 -24.87 14.23 -18.90
C ALA A 39 -24.55 12.96 -18.10
N ALA A 40 -23.33 12.42 -18.25
CA ALA A 40 -22.83 11.39 -17.38
C ALA A 40 -23.08 11.90 -15.96
N ALA A 41 -23.90 11.21 -15.19
CA ALA A 41 -24.09 11.53 -13.79
C ALA A 41 -22.71 11.50 -13.15
N ALA A 42 -22.23 12.66 -12.68
CA ALA A 42 -21.00 12.72 -11.92
C ALA A 42 -21.21 11.78 -10.74
N ASP A 43 -20.39 10.72 -10.67
CA ASP A 43 -20.49 9.70 -9.63
C ASP A 43 -20.35 10.41 -8.28
N THR A 44 -21.43 10.47 -7.52
CA THR A 44 -21.42 11.16 -6.23
C THR A 44 -20.50 10.37 -5.30
N PRO A 45 -19.44 10.96 -4.73
CA PRO A 45 -18.50 10.23 -3.90
C PRO A 45 -19.20 9.52 -2.75
N VAL A 46 -18.96 8.23 -2.61
CA VAL A 46 -19.47 7.41 -1.51
C VAL A 46 -18.50 7.57 -0.34
N TYR A 47 -18.93 8.27 0.70
CA TYR A 47 -18.08 8.52 1.88
C TYR A 47 -18.10 7.37 2.87
N ALA A 48 -17.01 7.22 3.63
CA ALA A 48 -16.91 6.39 4.82
C ALA A 48 -18.03 6.76 5.80
N ILE A 49 -18.65 5.73 6.39
CA ILE A 49 -19.75 5.94 7.37
C ILE A 49 -19.13 6.32 8.71
N GLU A 50 -19.57 7.41 9.30
CA GLU A 50 -19.14 7.78 10.66
C GLU A 50 -19.59 6.72 11.66
N SER A 51 -18.64 6.28 12.52
CA SER A 51 -18.89 5.22 13.49
C SER A 51 -18.20 5.49 14.82
N ALA A 52 -18.93 5.48 15.90
CA ALA A 52 -18.37 5.53 17.25
C ALA A 52 -17.47 4.33 17.58
N LYS A 53 -17.46 3.29 16.74
CA LYS A 53 -16.61 2.09 16.88
C LYS A 53 -15.43 2.09 15.90
N ALA A 54 -15.24 3.12 15.10
CA ALA A 54 -14.18 3.16 14.08
C ALA A 54 -12.78 2.86 14.68
N SER A 55 -12.49 3.37 15.88
CA SER A 55 -11.22 3.09 16.58
C SER A 55 -11.05 1.65 17.08
N ARG A 56 -12.06 0.79 16.90
CA ARG A 56 -12.07 -0.63 17.30
C ARG A 56 -12.27 -1.58 16.12
N THR A 57 -12.32 -1.07 14.89
CA THR A 57 -12.36 -1.88 13.65
C THR A 57 -10.96 -2.37 13.30
N LEU A 58 -10.81 -3.14 12.23
CA LEU A 58 -9.50 -3.49 11.71
C LEU A 58 -8.81 -2.22 11.17
N LEU A 59 -7.64 -1.91 11.72
CA LEU A 59 -6.79 -0.80 11.30
C LEU A 59 -5.46 -1.39 10.84
N LEU A 60 -4.91 -0.89 9.72
CA LEU A 60 -3.79 -1.54 9.08
C LEU A 60 -2.49 -0.75 9.17
N ASP A 61 -2.57 0.58 9.16
CA ASP A 61 -1.35 1.39 9.17
C ASP A 61 -1.53 2.69 9.99
N VAL A 62 -0.40 3.28 10.39
CA VAL A 62 -0.34 4.49 11.21
C VAL A 62 0.86 5.34 10.84
N ALA A 63 0.63 6.63 10.56
CA ALA A 63 1.65 7.62 10.23
C ALA A 63 1.56 8.87 11.11
N HIS A 64 2.61 9.67 11.07
CA HIS A 64 2.66 11.00 11.65
C HIS A 64 2.43 12.09 10.59
N ALA A 65 1.47 13.00 10.85
CA ALA A 65 1.36 14.29 10.19
C ALA A 65 1.85 15.36 11.19
N GLY A 66 3.16 15.53 11.30
CA GLY A 66 3.79 16.28 12.38
C GLY A 66 3.50 15.67 13.75
N ALA A 67 2.82 16.42 14.62
CA ALA A 67 2.43 15.93 15.95
C ALA A 67 1.14 15.09 15.95
N ARG A 68 0.35 15.13 14.86
CA ARG A 68 -0.88 14.37 14.69
C ARG A 68 -0.57 12.94 14.30
N LEU A 69 -1.31 11.99 14.88
CA LEU A 69 -1.35 10.60 14.42
C LEU A 69 -2.51 10.42 13.44
N VAL A 70 -2.25 9.70 12.35
CA VAL A 70 -3.24 9.35 11.33
C VAL A 70 -3.22 7.84 11.16
N VAL A 71 -4.37 7.20 11.28
CA VAL A 71 -4.53 5.74 11.18
C VAL A 71 -5.53 5.42 10.10
N VAL A 72 -5.25 4.40 9.29
CA VAL A 72 -6.12 3.94 8.20
C VAL A 72 -6.52 2.48 8.35
N GLY A 73 -7.65 2.09 7.75
CA GLY A 73 -8.07 0.69 7.77
C GLY A 73 -9.41 0.42 7.10
N ASP A 74 -10.14 -0.50 7.68
CA ASP A 74 -11.37 -1.05 7.12
C ASP A 74 -12.48 0.00 6.98
N HIS A 75 -13.40 -0.21 6.01
CA HIS A 75 -14.55 0.65 5.70
C HIS A 75 -14.19 2.08 5.28
N GLY A 76 -12.97 2.33 4.81
CA GLY A 76 -12.46 3.66 4.47
C GLY A 76 -12.20 4.53 5.71
N HIS A 77 -12.11 3.93 6.89
CA HIS A 77 -11.85 4.70 8.10
C HIS A 77 -10.45 5.29 8.09
N ILE A 78 -10.39 6.60 8.28
CA ILE A 78 -9.19 7.34 8.65
C ILE A 78 -9.47 8.02 9.98
N LEU A 79 -8.61 7.77 10.96
CA LEU A 79 -8.76 8.30 12.32
C LEU A 79 -7.60 9.23 12.65
N LEU A 80 -7.89 10.28 13.37
CA LEU A 80 -6.96 11.33 13.77
C LEU A 80 -6.86 11.40 15.29
N SER A 81 -5.64 11.58 15.81
CA SER A 81 -5.40 11.91 17.20
C SER A 81 -4.45 13.09 17.31
N ASP A 82 -4.88 14.13 18.00
CA ASP A 82 -4.09 15.34 18.30
C ASP A 82 -3.56 15.33 19.74
N ASP A 83 -3.83 14.25 20.50
CA ASP A 83 -3.46 14.10 21.90
C ASP A 83 -2.58 12.88 22.16
N GLN A 84 -1.79 12.49 21.13
CA GLN A 84 -0.77 11.43 21.20
C GLN A 84 -1.37 10.02 21.40
N GLY A 85 -2.53 9.76 20.79
CA GLY A 85 -3.18 8.46 20.77
C GLY A 85 -4.17 8.20 21.91
N LYS A 86 -4.50 9.23 22.73
CA LYS A 86 -5.46 9.09 23.82
C LYS A 86 -6.91 9.10 23.34
N THR A 87 -7.24 10.01 22.42
CA THR A 87 -8.56 10.08 21.79
C THR A 87 -8.46 10.14 20.27
N TRP A 88 -9.51 9.69 19.60
CA TRP A 88 -9.55 9.54 18.14
C TRP A 88 -10.85 10.13 17.57
N SER A 89 -10.71 10.86 16.49
CA SER A 89 -11.83 11.37 15.67
C SER A 89 -11.73 10.82 14.25
N GLN A 90 -12.87 10.62 13.60
CA GLN A 90 -12.91 10.11 12.23
C GLN A 90 -12.85 11.27 11.23
N ALA A 91 -11.97 11.16 10.22
CA ALA A 91 -11.90 12.08 9.10
C ALA A 91 -13.01 11.84 8.07
N ARG A 92 -13.25 12.82 7.21
CA ARG A 92 -14.15 12.69 6.08
C ARG A 92 -13.42 12.10 4.87
N VAL A 93 -13.76 10.89 4.47
CA VAL A 93 -13.02 10.10 3.47
C VAL A 93 -13.94 9.66 2.34
N PRO A 94 -13.64 9.95 1.04
CA PRO A 94 -14.52 9.68 -0.10
C PRO A 94 -14.40 8.23 -0.62
N THR A 95 -14.36 7.26 0.30
CA THR A 95 -14.38 5.83 -0.01
C THR A 95 -14.91 5.02 1.17
N ARG A 96 -15.34 3.78 0.91
CA ARG A 96 -15.62 2.74 1.91
C ARG A 96 -14.73 1.52 1.74
N GLN A 97 -13.79 1.58 0.81
CA GLN A 97 -12.84 0.49 0.58
C GLN A 97 -11.82 0.42 1.70
N LEU A 98 -11.25 -0.76 1.90
CA LEU A 98 -10.16 -0.97 2.85
C LEU A 98 -8.95 -0.14 2.41
N LEU A 99 -8.41 0.65 3.34
CA LEU A 99 -7.16 1.38 3.17
C LEU A 99 -6.03 0.58 3.83
N THR A 100 -4.94 0.38 3.09
CA THR A 100 -3.84 -0.52 3.45
C THR A 100 -2.65 0.19 4.03
N ALA A 101 -2.33 1.40 3.52
CA ALA A 101 -1.18 2.18 3.96
C ALA A 101 -1.47 3.69 3.92
N VAL A 102 -0.71 4.45 4.72
CA VAL A 102 -0.76 5.92 4.79
C VAL A 102 0.64 6.49 4.98
N PHE A 103 0.95 7.53 4.22
CA PHE A 103 2.23 8.22 4.25
C PHE A 103 2.02 9.73 4.32
N PHE A 104 2.84 10.44 5.09
CA PHE A 104 2.89 11.90 5.15
C PHE A 104 4.31 12.38 4.89
N VAL A 105 4.47 13.31 3.97
CA VAL A 105 5.75 13.96 3.67
C VAL A 105 6.02 15.12 4.62
N ASP A 106 4.95 15.76 5.13
CA ASP A 106 4.98 16.85 6.11
C ASP A 106 3.73 16.84 7.01
N GLU A 107 3.52 17.90 7.80
CA GLU A 107 2.37 18.01 8.72
C GLU A 107 1.01 18.13 8.03
N GLN A 108 0.98 18.45 6.73
CA GLN A 108 -0.24 18.77 5.99
C GLN A 108 -0.51 17.78 4.85
N HIS A 109 0.55 17.36 4.13
CA HIS A 109 0.42 16.61 2.89
C HIS A 109 0.70 15.13 3.10
N GLY A 110 -0.30 14.31 2.76
CA GLY A 110 -0.21 12.87 2.88
C GLY A 110 -1.10 12.13 1.89
N TRP A 111 -0.76 10.86 1.68
CA TRP A 111 -1.48 9.95 0.79
C TRP A 111 -1.86 8.68 1.52
N ALA A 112 -3.03 8.14 1.17
CA ALA A 112 -3.50 6.85 1.64
C ALA A 112 -3.89 5.99 0.44
N VAL A 113 -3.53 4.73 0.47
CA VAL A 113 -3.78 3.78 -0.62
C VAL A 113 -4.59 2.58 -0.12
N GLY A 114 -5.20 1.83 -1.06
CA GLY A 114 -5.98 0.68 -0.65
C GLY A 114 -6.55 -0.14 -1.81
N HIS A 115 -7.67 -0.81 -1.54
CA HIS A 115 -8.37 -1.65 -2.51
C HIS A 115 -8.82 -0.84 -3.73
N ASP A 116 -9.05 -1.54 -4.86
CA ASP A 116 -9.41 -0.96 -6.16
C ASP A 116 -8.34 0.00 -6.71
N ALA A 117 -7.08 -0.23 -6.36
CA ALA A 117 -5.93 0.62 -6.68
C ALA A 117 -6.15 2.09 -6.30
N GLN A 118 -6.91 2.36 -5.22
CA GLN A 118 -7.23 3.73 -4.84
C GLN A 118 -6.03 4.46 -4.26
N VAL A 119 -5.88 5.74 -4.68
CA VAL A 119 -5.01 6.71 -4.03
C VAL A 119 -5.84 7.90 -3.60
N LEU A 120 -5.77 8.22 -2.33
CA LEU A 120 -6.38 9.39 -1.71
C LEU A 120 -5.27 10.35 -1.29
N ALA A 121 -5.50 11.66 -1.39
CA ALA A 121 -4.59 12.69 -0.91
C ALA A 121 -5.27 13.66 0.06
N SER A 122 -4.49 14.13 1.02
CA SER A 122 -4.84 15.17 1.97
C SER A 122 -3.83 16.31 1.91
N SER A 123 -4.29 17.54 2.09
CA SER A 123 -3.47 18.76 2.22
C SER A 123 -3.78 19.55 3.50
N ASP A 124 -4.43 18.91 4.48
CA ASP A 124 -4.86 19.54 5.73
C ASP A 124 -4.55 18.69 6.98
N GLY A 125 -3.52 17.85 6.86
CA GLY A 125 -3.09 16.95 7.93
C GLY A 125 -4.07 15.81 8.17
N GLY A 126 -4.69 15.30 7.10
CA GLY A 126 -5.59 14.14 7.14
C GLY A 126 -7.03 14.44 7.55
N LYS A 127 -7.42 15.71 7.75
CA LYS A 127 -8.81 16.07 8.15
C LYS A 127 -9.80 15.78 7.03
N SER A 128 -9.41 16.03 5.79
CA SER A 128 -10.18 15.72 4.60
C SER A 128 -9.30 15.08 3.52
N TRP A 129 -9.94 14.29 2.67
CA TRP A 129 -9.27 13.48 1.65
C TRP A 129 -9.98 13.63 0.32
N ASN A 130 -9.21 13.63 -0.76
CA ASN A 130 -9.69 13.63 -2.13
C ASN A 130 -9.14 12.41 -2.87
N LYS A 131 -9.99 11.75 -3.67
CA LYS A 131 -9.56 10.64 -4.53
C LYS A 131 -8.77 11.21 -5.71
N GLN A 132 -7.53 10.78 -5.87
CA GLN A 132 -6.66 11.14 -6.98
C GLN A 132 -6.63 10.05 -8.06
N PHE A 133 -6.71 8.79 -7.66
CA PHE A 133 -6.63 7.65 -8.59
C PHE A 133 -7.53 6.50 -8.12
N GLU A 134 -8.02 5.72 -9.08
CA GLU A 134 -8.78 4.49 -8.87
C GLU A 134 -8.78 3.67 -10.16
N ASP A 135 -8.58 2.36 -10.05
CA ASP A 135 -8.73 1.42 -11.18
C ASP A 135 -9.55 0.20 -10.77
N LEU A 136 -10.87 0.34 -10.85
CA LEU A 136 -11.83 -0.72 -10.51
C LEU A 136 -11.71 -1.97 -11.41
N LYS A 137 -11.16 -1.82 -12.62
CA LYS A 137 -11.04 -2.95 -13.56
C LYS A 137 -9.88 -3.87 -13.23
N ARG A 138 -8.88 -3.35 -12.54
CA ARG A 138 -7.69 -4.09 -12.18
C ARG A 138 -7.95 -5.08 -11.04
N GLU A 139 -8.93 -4.78 -10.17
CA GLU A 139 -9.24 -5.58 -8.96
C GLU A 139 -8.01 -5.86 -8.09
N ALA A 140 -7.02 -4.97 -8.13
CA ALA A 140 -5.75 -5.10 -7.42
C ALA A 140 -5.62 -4.03 -6.35
N PRO A 141 -5.40 -4.39 -5.06
CA PRO A 141 -5.10 -3.41 -4.04
C PRO A 141 -3.70 -2.82 -4.23
N LEU A 142 -3.55 -1.53 -3.93
CA LEU A 142 -2.27 -0.97 -3.54
C LEU A 142 -1.98 -1.38 -2.10
N LEU A 143 -0.74 -1.68 -1.78
CA LEU A 143 -0.33 -2.23 -0.48
C LEU A 143 0.55 -1.28 0.31
N ASP A 144 1.33 -0.43 -0.36
CA ASP A 144 2.17 0.57 0.28
C ASP A 144 2.36 1.80 -0.62
N VAL A 145 2.76 2.94 -0.01
CA VAL A 145 2.95 4.22 -0.69
C VAL A 145 4.10 5.00 -0.05
N TRP A 146 4.92 5.60 -0.90
CA TRP A 146 6.05 6.42 -0.48
C TRP A 146 6.14 7.69 -1.33
N PHE A 147 6.46 8.80 -0.70
CA PHE A 147 6.72 10.07 -1.36
C PHE A 147 8.08 10.62 -0.94
N LYS A 148 8.83 11.09 -1.92
CA LYS A 148 10.09 11.80 -1.69
C LYS A 148 9.85 13.23 -1.21
N ASP A 149 8.91 13.89 -1.86
CA ASP A 149 8.53 15.29 -1.68
C ASP A 149 7.05 15.46 -2.07
N LEU A 150 6.58 16.72 -2.23
CA LEU A 150 5.20 17.02 -2.58
C LEU A 150 4.79 16.56 -3.98
N ASP A 151 5.75 16.38 -4.88
CA ASP A 151 5.49 16.11 -6.30
C ASP A 151 5.77 14.64 -6.65
N ASN A 152 6.82 14.04 -6.09
CA ASN A 152 7.34 12.74 -6.53
C ASN A 152 6.96 11.62 -5.56
N GLY A 153 6.23 10.63 -6.05
CA GLY A 153 5.77 9.51 -5.25
C GLY A 153 5.64 8.21 -6.02
N LEU A 154 5.62 7.10 -5.26
CA LEU A 154 5.43 5.74 -5.75
C LEU A 154 4.36 5.05 -4.91
N ALA A 155 3.52 4.24 -5.55
CA ALA A 155 2.59 3.34 -4.88
C ALA A 155 2.75 1.93 -5.46
N ILE A 156 2.81 0.94 -4.58
CA ILE A 156 3.04 -0.45 -4.95
C ILE A 156 1.90 -1.35 -4.51
N GLY A 157 1.73 -2.50 -5.17
CA GLY A 157 0.60 -3.34 -4.84
C GLY A 157 0.63 -4.76 -5.39
N ALA A 158 -0.56 -5.34 -5.41
CA ALA A 158 -0.78 -6.70 -5.88
C ALA A 158 -0.48 -6.83 -7.37
N TYR A 159 -0.11 -8.05 -7.77
CA TYR A 159 0.22 -8.42 -9.15
C TYR A 159 1.35 -7.59 -9.77
N GLY A 160 2.31 -7.18 -8.95
CA GLY A 160 3.48 -6.42 -9.39
C GLY A 160 3.20 -4.96 -9.74
N LEU A 161 2.05 -4.42 -9.34
CA LEU A 161 1.68 -3.04 -9.65
C LEU A 161 2.65 -2.05 -9.03
N LEU A 162 3.22 -1.19 -9.86
CA LEU A 162 4.03 -0.03 -9.49
C LEU A 162 3.48 1.20 -10.21
N LEU A 163 2.93 2.14 -9.45
CA LEU A 163 2.48 3.44 -9.94
C LEU A 163 3.49 4.53 -9.55
N SER A 164 3.67 5.51 -10.43
CA SER A 164 4.53 6.68 -10.21
C SER A 164 3.78 7.97 -10.48
N THR A 165 4.09 9.00 -9.71
CA THR A 165 3.65 10.38 -9.96
C THR A 165 4.84 11.33 -9.87
N ALA A 166 4.77 12.45 -10.64
CA ALA A 166 5.72 13.55 -10.61
C ALA A 166 5.02 14.92 -10.44
N ASP A 167 3.76 14.91 -10.02
CA ASP A 167 2.93 16.11 -9.85
C ASP A 167 2.01 16.05 -8.61
N GLY A 168 2.44 15.33 -7.59
CA GLY A 168 1.72 15.19 -6.32
C GLY A 168 0.48 14.31 -6.42
N GLY A 169 0.42 13.44 -7.46
CA GLY A 169 -0.69 12.52 -7.68
C GLY A 169 -1.83 13.09 -8.49
N GLN A 170 -1.66 14.25 -9.16
CA GLN A 170 -2.64 14.73 -10.15
C GLN A 170 -2.73 13.75 -11.32
N HIS A 171 -1.59 13.13 -11.68
CA HIS A 171 -1.50 12.03 -12.63
C HIS A 171 -0.68 10.89 -12.04
N TRP A 172 -1.17 9.65 -12.22
CA TRP A 172 -0.47 8.42 -11.86
C TRP A 172 -0.22 7.60 -13.11
N GLU A 173 1.00 7.14 -13.28
CA GLU A 173 1.46 6.31 -14.40
C GLU A 173 1.75 4.90 -13.91
N ASP A 174 1.28 3.88 -14.64
CA ASP A 174 1.71 2.50 -14.43
C ASP A 174 3.10 2.30 -15.04
N VAL A 175 4.07 2.08 -14.18
CA VAL A 175 5.48 1.88 -14.54
C VAL A 175 5.99 0.51 -14.08
N SER A 176 5.09 -0.45 -13.97
CA SER A 176 5.39 -1.82 -13.50
C SER A 176 6.42 -2.53 -14.38
N ASP A 177 6.56 -2.13 -15.63
CA ASP A 177 7.56 -2.62 -16.59
C ASP A 177 9.00 -2.24 -16.24
N ARG A 178 9.21 -1.29 -15.30
CA ARG A 178 10.55 -1.00 -14.75
C ARG A 178 11.10 -2.11 -13.85
N LEU A 179 10.24 -3.05 -13.41
CA LEU A 179 10.60 -4.16 -12.55
C LEU A 179 10.75 -5.46 -13.34
N ASP A 180 11.83 -6.20 -13.14
CA ASP A 180 11.97 -7.59 -13.59
C ASP A 180 11.11 -8.52 -12.69
N ASN A 181 9.78 -8.46 -12.88
CA ASN A 181 8.76 -9.19 -12.12
C ASN A 181 7.78 -9.92 -13.06
N GLU A 182 8.30 -10.79 -13.94
CA GLU A 182 7.50 -11.51 -14.95
C GLU A 182 6.39 -12.36 -14.33
N ASP A 183 6.63 -12.92 -13.14
CA ASP A 183 5.65 -13.73 -12.40
C ASP A 183 4.55 -12.89 -11.73
N GLN A 184 4.63 -11.55 -11.81
CA GLN A 184 3.67 -10.61 -11.21
C GLN A 184 3.49 -10.84 -9.70
N TYR A 185 4.56 -11.16 -8.97
CA TYR A 185 4.54 -11.26 -7.51
C TYR A 185 4.09 -9.95 -6.87
N HIS A 186 3.31 -10.06 -5.79
CA HIS A 186 2.85 -8.90 -5.04
C HIS A 186 4.03 -8.13 -4.45
N LEU A 187 3.98 -6.80 -4.55
CA LEU A 187 4.92 -5.88 -3.93
C LEU A 187 4.32 -5.42 -2.61
N ASN A 188 4.90 -5.84 -1.48
CA ASN A 188 4.27 -5.71 -0.17
C ASN A 188 4.72 -4.51 0.64
N GLY A 189 5.96 -4.04 0.43
CA GLY A 189 6.49 -2.90 1.18
C GLY A 189 7.57 -2.17 0.39
N ILE A 190 7.61 -0.84 0.52
CA ILE A 190 8.62 0.05 -0.04
C ILE A 190 9.19 0.94 1.05
N ALA A 191 10.51 1.11 1.10
CA ALA A 191 11.14 2.01 2.04
C ALA A 191 12.33 2.75 1.42
N GLN A 192 12.56 3.97 1.91
CA GLN A 192 13.79 4.69 1.70
C GLN A 192 14.86 4.15 2.66
N VAL A 193 16.03 3.86 2.12
CA VAL A 193 17.23 3.46 2.87
C VAL A 193 18.20 4.63 2.86
N LYS A 194 18.63 5.05 4.05
CA LYS A 194 19.47 6.22 4.25
C LYS A 194 20.74 6.15 3.41
N ASP A 195 21.02 7.23 2.67
CA ASP A 195 22.22 7.42 1.81
C ASP A 195 22.41 6.31 0.75
N ALA A 196 21.34 5.57 0.37
CA ALA A 196 21.44 4.45 -0.57
C ALA A 196 20.38 4.50 -1.67
N GLY A 197 19.09 4.67 -1.33
CA GLY A 197 18.01 4.69 -2.31
C GLY A 197 16.72 4.06 -1.80
N LEU A 198 15.92 3.48 -2.69
CA LEU A 198 14.67 2.80 -2.38
C LEU A 198 14.82 1.29 -2.43
N PHE A 199 14.07 0.61 -1.60
CA PHE A 199 14.03 -0.85 -1.56
C PHE A 199 12.58 -1.34 -1.51
N ILE A 200 12.25 -2.34 -2.36
CA ILE A 200 10.95 -3.00 -2.39
C ILE A 200 11.14 -4.46 -2.01
N VAL A 201 10.21 -4.99 -1.22
CA VAL A 201 10.09 -6.42 -0.91
C VAL A 201 8.70 -6.94 -1.24
N GLY A 202 8.60 -8.24 -1.51
CA GLY A 202 7.33 -8.81 -1.93
C GLY A 202 7.17 -10.30 -1.71
N GLU A 203 6.23 -10.86 -2.45
CA GLU A 203 5.90 -12.27 -2.46
C GLU A 203 7.05 -13.12 -3.02
N ALA A 204 7.11 -14.39 -2.61
CA ALA A 204 8.12 -15.37 -3.04
C ALA A 204 9.57 -14.90 -2.84
N GLY A 205 9.82 -13.99 -1.89
CA GLY A 205 11.15 -13.46 -1.61
C GLY A 205 11.64 -12.43 -2.63
N SER A 206 10.74 -11.90 -3.48
CA SER A 206 11.10 -10.86 -4.45
C SER A 206 11.61 -9.61 -3.76
N MET A 207 12.73 -9.08 -4.26
CA MET A 207 13.40 -7.89 -3.78
C MET A 207 13.89 -7.05 -4.96
N PHE A 208 13.68 -5.74 -4.87
CA PHE A 208 14.16 -4.78 -5.86
C PHE A 208 14.74 -3.57 -5.14
N ARG A 209 15.82 -3.01 -5.70
CA ARG A 209 16.41 -1.76 -5.21
C ARG A 209 16.56 -0.74 -6.33
N SER A 210 16.44 0.53 -5.97
CA SER A 210 16.67 1.66 -6.86
C SER A 210 17.64 2.64 -6.21
N ARG A 211 18.63 3.12 -6.98
CA ARG A 211 19.60 4.13 -6.55
C ARG A 211 19.32 5.52 -7.14
N ASP A 212 18.25 5.62 -7.95
CA ASP A 212 17.85 6.78 -8.72
C ASP A 212 16.37 7.15 -8.49
N GLU A 213 15.90 6.94 -7.25
CA GLU A 213 14.57 7.37 -6.80
C GLU A 213 13.41 6.69 -7.55
N GLY A 214 13.60 5.42 -7.97
CA GLY A 214 12.59 4.61 -8.63
C GLY A 214 12.53 4.76 -10.14
N GLN A 215 13.50 5.41 -10.76
CA GLN A 215 13.58 5.50 -12.22
C GLN A 215 14.01 4.17 -12.83
N THR A 216 14.99 3.50 -12.20
CA THR A 216 15.40 2.15 -12.56
C THR A 216 15.47 1.25 -11.34
N TRP A 217 15.27 -0.05 -11.54
CA TRP A 217 15.25 -1.04 -10.47
C TRP A 217 16.14 -2.22 -10.82
N GLU A 218 16.88 -2.69 -9.83
CA GLU A 218 17.69 -3.88 -9.86
C GLU A 218 17.03 -4.97 -9.02
N LYS A 219 16.80 -6.15 -9.61
CA LYS A 219 16.32 -7.33 -8.88
C LYS A 219 17.45 -7.90 -8.04
N ILE A 220 17.18 -8.22 -6.79
CA ILE A 220 18.14 -8.74 -5.82
C ILE A 220 17.79 -10.18 -5.47
N ASP A 221 18.81 -11.04 -5.43
CA ASP A 221 18.68 -12.38 -4.87
C ASP A 221 18.64 -12.29 -3.34
N GLY A 222 17.45 -12.51 -2.78
CA GLY A 222 17.22 -12.39 -1.34
C GLY A 222 17.60 -13.66 -0.57
N PRO A 223 17.72 -13.55 0.78
CA PRO A 223 18.08 -14.65 1.65
C PRO A 223 16.95 -15.65 1.91
N TYR A 224 15.75 -15.40 1.38
CA TYR A 224 14.53 -16.14 1.69
C TYR A 224 13.61 -16.26 0.48
N GLN A 225 13.00 -17.44 0.30
CA GLN A 225 12.11 -17.73 -0.82
C GLN A 225 10.60 -17.63 -0.45
N GLY A 226 10.27 -17.16 0.73
CA GLY A 226 8.89 -16.91 1.17
C GLY A 226 8.55 -15.44 1.16
N SER A 227 7.29 -15.11 1.37
CA SER A 227 6.81 -13.73 1.33
C SER A 227 7.44 -12.86 2.43
N LEU A 228 7.96 -11.72 2.01
CA LEU A 228 8.38 -10.62 2.85
C LEU A 228 7.24 -9.59 2.87
N PHE A 229 6.86 -9.15 4.06
CA PHE A 229 5.71 -8.26 4.24
C PHE A 229 6.09 -6.80 4.36
N GLY A 230 7.36 -6.53 4.69
CA GLY A 230 7.82 -5.16 4.74
C GLY A 230 9.34 -5.05 4.80
N VAL A 231 9.79 -3.83 4.60
CA VAL A 231 11.19 -3.40 4.65
C VAL A 231 11.26 -2.06 5.38
N ILE A 232 12.34 -1.81 6.09
CA ILE A 232 12.61 -0.52 6.74
C ILE A 232 14.09 -0.20 6.69
N GLY A 233 14.43 1.06 6.33
CA GLY A 233 15.76 1.61 6.54
C GLY A 233 16.01 1.90 8.02
N THR A 234 17.26 1.79 8.45
CA THR A 234 17.67 2.13 9.81
C THR A 234 18.26 3.53 9.91
N ALA A 235 18.75 3.93 11.09
CA ALA A 235 19.46 5.19 11.27
C ALA A 235 20.84 5.20 10.59
N GLN A 236 21.40 4.03 10.28
CA GLN A 236 22.71 3.89 9.63
C GLN A 236 22.61 3.96 8.10
N PRO A 237 23.59 4.53 7.40
CA PRO A 237 23.65 4.51 5.94
C PRO A 237 23.59 3.09 5.38
N SER A 238 22.93 2.91 4.25
CA SER A 238 22.83 1.65 3.50
C SER A 238 22.33 0.45 4.29
N THR A 239 21.77 0.68 5.50
CA THR A 239 21.33 -0.39 6.41
C THR A 239 19.81 -0.50 6.44
N LEU A 240 19.31 -1.73 6.28
CA LEU A 240 17.89 -2.02 6.22
C LEU A 240 17.57 -3.38 6.85
N LEU A 241 16.31 -3.53 7.22
CA LEU A 241 15.71 -4.79 7.67
C LEU A 241 14.61 -5.19 6.69
N ALA A 242 14.58 -6.47 6.30
CA ALA A 242 13.48 -7.08 5.56
C ALA A 242 12.83 -8.16 6.44
N TYR A 243 11.51 -8.16 6.52
CA TYR A 243 10.78 -9.02 7.43
C TYR A 243 9.49 -9.58 6.82
N GLY A 244 9.03 -10.74 7.32
CA GLY A 244 7.85 -11.34 6.73
C GLY A 244 7.34 -12.60 7.41
N LEU A 245 7.02 -13.58 6.59
CA LEU A 245 6.36 -14.81 6.99
C LEU A 245 7.18 -15.61 8.01
N ARG A 246 6.49 -16.23 8.98
CA ARG A 246 7.07 -17.15 9.99
C ARG A 246 8.16 -16.54 10.87
N GLY A 247 8.12 -15.23 11.12
CA GLY A 247 9.10 -14.54 11.97
C GLY A 247 10.46 -14.35 11.32
N ASN A 248 10.57 -14.55 10.00
CA ASN A 248 11.81 -14.29 9.29
C ASN A 248 12.12 -12.79 9.30
N LEU A 249 13.32 -12.48 9.75
CA LEU A 249 13.88 -11.14 9.81
C LEU A 249 15.32 -11.21 9.33
N PHE A 250 15.67 -10.33 8.41
CA PHE A 250 17.02 -10.24 7.81
C PHE A 250 17.51 -8.81 7.89
N ARG A 251 18.80 -8.63 8.17
CA ARG A 251 19.47 -7.35 8.18
C ARG A 251 20.53 -7.30 7.08
N SER A 252 20.58 -6.21 6.35
CA SER A 252 21.66 -5.87 5.43
C SER A 252 22.27 -4.55 5.88
N SER A 253 23.60 -4.42 5.79
CA SER A 253 24.35 -3.18 6.02
C SER A 253 24.99 -2.62 4.76
N ASP A 254 24.67 -3.18 3.60
CA ASP A 254 25.27 -2.88 2.30
C ASP A 254 24.21 -2.75 1.19
N PHE A 255 23.01 -2.26 1.57
CA PHE A 255 21.89 -2.04 0.65
C PHE A 255 21.43 -3.29 -0.12
N GLY A 256 21.52 -4.47 0.54
CA GLY A 256 21.01 -5.73 0.02
C GLY A 256 22.06 -6.58 -0.72
N ASP A 257 23.34 -6.20 -0.74
CA ASP A 257 24.40 -7.03 -1.34
C ASP A 257 24.67 -8.28 -0.50
N SER A 258 24.51 -8.19 0.84
CA SER A 258 24.58 -9.32 1.76
C SER A 258 23.55 -9.23 2.87
N TRP A 259 23.15 -10.38 3.42
CA TRP A 259 22.10 -10.49 4.40
C TRP A 259 22.49 -11.36 5.59
N GLN A 260 22.12 -10.94 6.79
CA GLN A 260 22.27 -11.68 8.02
C GLN A 260 20.88 -12.00 8.59
N PRO A 261 20.55 -13.28 8.86
CA PRO A 261 19.32 -13.63 9.54
C PRO A 261 19.41 -13.19 11.01
N ILE A 262 18.33 -12.55 11.49
CA ILE A 262 18.18 -12.15 12.89
C ILE A 262 17.23 -13.11 13.58
N GLU A 263 17.73 -13.81 14.61
CA GLU A 263 16.90 -14.75 15.34
C GLU A 263 16.05 -14.04 16.39
N LEU A 264 14.72 -14.21 16.28
CA LEU A 264 13.76 -13.66 17.26
C LEU A 264 13.37 -14.75 18.25
N LYS A 265 13.73 -14.56 19.52
CA LYS A 265 13.40 -15.51 20.61
C LYS A 265 12.47 -14.86 21.63
N GLY A 266 11.26 -15.36 21.72
CA GLY A 266 10.34 -15.06 22.81
C GLY A 266 10.54 -15.97 24.01
N ALA A 267 9.76 -15.76 25.07
CA ALA A 267 9.81 -16.56 26.28
C ALA A 267 9.51 -18.06 26.09
N ARG A 268 8.93 -18.44 24.95
CA ARG A 268 8.50 -19.84 24.66
C ARG A 268 9.32 -20.47 23.50
N GLY A 269 10.41 -19.86 23.08
CA GLY A 269 11.24 -20.31 21.96
C GLY A 269 11.25 -19.35 20.80
N PRO A 270 11.69 -19.80 19.61
CA PRO A 270 11.70 -18.97 18.39
C PRO A 270 10.33 -18.39 18.07
N LEU A 271 10.30 -17.18 17.52
CA LEU A 271 9.08 -16.55 17.06
C LEU A 271 8.73 -17.10 15.66
N GLU A 272 7.57 -17.76 15.54
CA GLU A 272 7.12 -18.36 14.28
C GLU A 272 5.92 -17.61 13.65
N PHE A 273 5.56 -16.46 14.21
CA PHE A 273 4.47 -15.62 13.71
C PHE A 273 4.97 -14.64 12.63
N GLY A 274 4.12 -14.33 11.66
CA GLY A 274 4.43 -13.32 10.63
C GLY A 274 4.65 -11.94 11.24
N LEU A 275 5.65 -11.24 10.74
CA LEU A 275 5.98 -9.85 11.06
C LEU A 275 5.27 -8.94 10.06
N ALA A 276 4.53 -7.94 10.54
CA ALA A 276 3.64 -7.15 9.70
C ALA A 276 4.12 -5.73 9.41
N SER A 277 4.73 -5.06 10.40
CA SER A 277 5.14 -3.66 10.27
C SER A 277 6.34 -3.35 11.15
N ALA A 278 7.07 -2.29 10.79
CA ALA A 278 8.20 -1.77 11.54
C ALA A 278 8.20 -0.24 11.55
N THR A 279 8.79 0.34 12.59
CA THR A 279 9.03 1.79 12.69
C THR A 279 10.39 2.08 13.31
N LEU A 280 11.03 3.15 12.84
CA LEU A 280 12.21 3.75 13.46
C LEU A 280 11.74 4.89 14.36
N LEU A 281 11.98 4.77 15.65
CA LEU A 281 11.58 5.78 16.62
C LEU A 281 12.58 6.94 16.69
N ALA A 282 12.16 8.07 17.23
CA ALA A 282 13.00 9.28 17.35
C ALA A 282 14.26 9.06 18.21
N ASP A 283 14.27 8.09 19.12
CA ASP A 283 15.45 7.71 19.91
C ASP A 283 16.42 6.77 19.17
N GLY A 284 16.14 6.46 17.90
CA GLY A 284 16.92 5.57 17.05
C GLY A 284 16.61 4.09 17.27
N SER A 285 15.71 3.73 18.16
CA SER A 285 15.30 2.33 18.32
C SER A 285 14.34 1.89 17.22
N LEU A 286 14.43 0.62 16.85
CA LEU A 286 13.52 -0.01 15.88
C LEU A 286 12.47 -0.82 16.64
N VAL A 287 11.23 -0.71 16.21
CA VAL A 287 10.13 -1.52 16.75
C VAL A 287 9.46 -2.25 15.59
N LEU A 288 9.33 -3.58 15.71
CA LEU A 288 8.55 -4.42 14.81
C LEU A 288 7.33 -4.97 15.53
N VAL A 289 6.27 -5.20 14.77
CA VAL A 289 5.05 -5.85 15.28
C VAL A 289 4.58 -6.93 14.32
N GLY A 290 3.76 -7.85 14.83
CA GLY A 290 3.23 -8.92 14.00
C GLY A 290 2.10 -9.70 14.63
N ASN A 291 1.84 -10.85 14.03
CA ASN A 291 0.77 -11.74 14.47
C ASN A 291 1.02 -12.28 15.88
N GLY A 292 -0.05 -12.72 16.54
CA GLY A 292 0.01 -13.25 17.91
C GLY A 292 0.38 -12.19 18.96
N GLY A 293 0.17 -10.91 18.68
CA GLY A 293 0.46 -9.79 19.58
C GLY A 293 1.95 -9.60 19.83
N SER A 294 2.79 -9.94 18.86
CA SER A 294 4.24 -9.84 19.00
C SER A 294 4.71 -8.40 18.80
N VAL A 295 5.55 -7.92 19.73
CA VAL A 295 6.23 -6.62 19.69
C VAL A 295 7.71 -6.88 19.92
N MET A 296 8.56 -6.44 19.02
CA MET A 296 10.00 -6.61 19.09
C MET A 296 10.66 -5.23 19.05
N ARG A 297 11.64 -5.01 19.92
CA ARG A 297 12.38 -3.75 20.00
C ARG A 297 13.88 -3.99 19.95
N SER A 298 14.55 -3.22 19.10
CA SER A 298 16.02 -3.14 19.00
C SER A 298 16.48 -1.74 19.41
N THR A 299 17.63 -1.66 20.09
CA THR A 299 18.33 -0.42 20.43
C THR A 299 19.76 -0.41 19.90
N ASP A 300 20.11 -1.37 19.05
CA ASP A 300 21.43 -1.61 18.47
C ASP A 300 21.34 -1.68 16.92
N ASP A 301 20.50 -0.83 16.32
CA ASP A 301 20.34 -0.71 14.87
C ASP A 301 19.90 -2.02 14.18
N GLY A 302 19.08 -2.82 14.87
CA GLY A 302 18.51 -4.05 14.34
C GLY A 302 19.42 -5.28 14.41
N GLU A 303 20.53 -5.23 15.16
CA GLU A 303 21.41 -6.38 15.36
C GLU A 303 20.75 -7.42 16.28
N THR A 304 20.08 -6.96 17.33
CA THR A 304 19.34 -7.84 18.26
C THR A 304 17.98 -7.26 18.63
N PHE A 305 17.06 -8.12 19.04
CA PHE A 305 15.70 -7.73 19.41
C PHE A 305 15.25 -8.35 20.73
N ALA A 306 14.73 -7.52 21.62
CA ALA A 306 13.92 -7.97 22.75
C ALA A 306 12.48 -8.24 22.27
N VAL A 307 11.98 -9.45 22.53
CA VAL A 307 10.64 -9.89 22.10
C VAL A 307 9.66 -9.87 23.28
N PHE A 308 8.57 -9.15 23.10
CA PHE A 308 7.43 -9.13 24.01
C PHE A 308 6.19 -9.67 23.28
N ASN A 309 5.45 -10.57 23.91
CA ASN A 309 4.18 -11.05 23.39
C ASN A 309 3.05 -10.55 24.30
N ARG A 310 2.11 -9.83 23.72
CA ARG A 310 0.90 -9.37 24.40
C ARG A 310 0.06 -10.56 24.86
N SER A 311 -0.57 -10.43 26.03
CA SER A 311 -1.40 -11.49 26.60
C SER A 311 -2.68 -11.75 25.81
N ASP A 312 -3.22 -10.71 25.14
CA ASP A 312 -4.42 -10.80 24.29
C ASP A 312 -4.17 -11.51 22.96
N ARG A 313 -2.89 -11.61 22.52
CA ARG A 313 -2.46 -12.25 21.26
C ARG A 313 -3.15 -11.73 20.00
N ILE A 314 -3.71 -10.52 20.05
CA ILE A 314 -4.35 -9.89 18.90
C ILE A 314 -3.28 -9.53 17.88
N SER A 315 -3.53 -9.89 16.61
CA SER A 315 -2.61 -9.58 15.51
C SER A 315 -2.49 -8.07 15.30
N LEU A 316 -1.24 -7.62 15.22
CA LEU A 316 -0.85 -6.24 15.00
C LEU A 316 -0.45 -6.06 13.53
N ALA A 317 -0.86 -4.94 12.93
CA ALA A 317 -0.61 -4.62 11.53
C ALA A 317 0.29 -3.38 11.35
N GLY A 318 0.25 -2.43 12.28
CA GLY A 318 1.05 -1.22 12.23
C GLY A 318 1.52 -0.76 13.60
N VAL A 319 2.60 0.02 13.62
CA VAL A 319 3.18 0.57 14.85
C VAL A 319 3.86 1.92 14.61
N THR A 320 3.71 2.83 15.56
CA THR A 320 4.54 4.03 15.67
C THR A 320 4.75 4.40 17.14
N GLY A 321 5.59 5.39 17.42
CA GLY A 321 5.83 5.91 18.77
C GLY A 321 5.26 7.29 18.97
N ASN A 322 5.02 7.66 20.22
CA ASN A 322 4.74 9.04 20.58
C ASN A 322 5.94 9.71 21.30
N PRO A 323 5.96 11.03 21.48
CA PRO A 323 7.08 11.73 22.13
C PRO A 323 7.39 11.28 23.56
N GLN A 324 6.46 10.59 24.24
CA GLN A 324 6.68 10.04 25.58
C GLN A 324 7.30 8.65 25.55
N GLY A 325 7.64 8.12 24.35
CA GLY A 325 8.19 6.79 24.16
C GLY A 325 7.17 5.67 24.21
N ASN A 326 5.89 5.97 24.35
CA ASN A 326 4.82 4.97 24.26
C ASN A 326 4.59 4.55 22.82
N LEU A 327 4.08 3.33 22.61
CA LEU A 327 3.74 2.82 21.28
C LEU A 327 2.25 2.98 20.99
N ILE A 328 1.96 3.35 19.75
CA ILE A 328 0.65 3.31 19.14
C ILE A 328 0.63 2.06 18.26
N LEU A 329 -0.17 1.08 18.65
CA LEU A 329 -0.33 -0.19 17.96
C LEU A 329 -1.67 -0.20 17.25
N VAL A 330 -1.69 -0.65 15.99
CA VAL A 330 -2.92 -0.85 15.22
C VAL A 330 -3.00 -2.29 14.72
N GLY A 331 -4.22 -2.79 14.50
CA GLY A 331 -4.43 -4.16 14.04
C GLY A 331 -5.87 -4.62 14.26
N GLN A 332 -6.03 -5.91 14.47
CA GLN A 332 -7.31 -6.48 14.88
C GLN A 332 -7.76 -5.87 16.21
N GLY A 333 -9.02 -5.40 16.24
CA GLY A 333 -9.58 -4.74 17.45
C GLY A 333 -9.16 -3.29 17.62
N GLY A 334 -8.57 -2.66 16.57
CA GLY A 334 -8.39 -1.22 16.46
C GLY A 334 -7.05 -0.71 16.98
N VAL A 335 -7.06 0.57 17.40
CA VAL A 335 -5.86 1.27 17.86
C VAL A 335 -5.71 1.18 19.38
N ARG A 336 -4.46 1.07 19.83
CA ARG A 336 -4.09 0.97 21.27
C ARG A 336 -2.87 1.84 21.58
N LEU A 337 -2.98 2.62 22.65
CA LEU A 337 -1.84 3.28 23.27
C LEU A 337 -1.26 2.33 24.33
N THR A 338 0.03 2.02 24.24
CA THR A 338 0.71 1.05 25.09
C THR A 338 1.99 1.64 25.69
N SER A 339 2.58 0.92 26.64
CA SER A 339 3.92 1.25 27.15
C SER A 339 4.99 1.11 26.03
N PRO A 340 6.23 1.57 26.28
CA PRO A 340 7.34 1.40 25.33
C PRO A 340 7.66 -0.05 24.96
N THR A 341 7.19 -1.03 25.74
CA THR A 341 7.36 -2.46 25.47
C THR A 341 6.17 -3.10 24.76
N GLY A 342 5.08 -2.34 24.53
CA GLY A 342 3.84 -2.86 23.95
C GLY A 342 2.86 -3.45 24.96
N ALA A 343 3.15 -3.39 26.26
CA ALA A 343 2.20 -3.76 27.31
C ALA A 343 1.10 -2.70 27.45
N ASP A 344 -0.12 -3.12 27.82
CA ASP A 344 -1.20 -2.17 28.08
C ASP A 344 -0.79 -1.17 29.18
N THR A 345 -1.05 0.11 28.94
CA THR A 345 -0.91 1.12 29.99
C THR A 345 -2.03 0.88 31.00
N THR A 346 -1.67 0.66 32.26
CA THR A 346 -2.65 0.63 33.35
C THR A 346 -3.35 1.99 33.39
N GLN A 347 -4.64 2.03 33.10
CA GLN A 347 -5.41 3.26 33.33
C GLN A 347 -5.33 3.56 34.82
N GLN A 348 -4.65 4.66 35.18
CA GLN A 348 -4.66 5.22 36.52
C GLN A 348 -5.96 6.00 36.74
#